data_6dd97eaab8d586750e71171d4f1c4fd8
#
_entry.id   6dd97eaab8d586750e71171d4f1c4fd8
#
_cell.length_a   1.000
_cell.length_b   1.000
_cell.length_c   1.000
_cell.angle_alpha   90.00
_cell.angle_beta   90.00
_cell.angle_gamma   90.00
#
_symmetry.space_group_name_H-M   'P 1'
#
loop_
_entity.id
_entity.type
_entity.pdbx_description
1 polymer ?
#
loop_
_entity_poly.entity_id
_entity_poly.type
_entity_poly.pdbx_seq_one_letter_code
_entity_poly.pdbx_strand_id
1 'polypeptide(L)'
;MREKKFIPIFIAIVLIGVSIFSGCVGPWAIDTLGWEHINVEGTAVRIWGQLTISESSDNWNEGFVWDTEPHDDWQDYAYRVWADNHAGLGLFSLNIDNLTRTTEYHYRAFGEYLKGKSQYRVGGDAVFIPGGPRVTTNNASGIGLTQATLKGNLWHMGGASSCDVYFLYGTDQNSLNQQTTPETMTTIGTFQATLISLVTNTTYYYKAVAENDADTWDGDILAVIPGQPIVISRQPAEIGKDHAILKAELWNTGGTATCNVWFVYSDVNPNQLDQTTPPQTMNATGPFQAYIGNLTKATTYWYRAVADNGIARGFGDIIEFSTAPTAQILTSGELGKPYKPNTVDEDLLSRLPARYIQLLEKHPMLLKLLQQPRFRALLDGLQ
;
A
#
# COMPACT_ATOMS: atom_id res chain seq x y z
N MET A 1 -7.74 35.68 -9.98
CA MET A 1 -7.89 34.22 -10.31
C MET A 1 -6.99 33.46 -9.37
N ARG A 2 -7.54 32.75 -8.39
CA ARG A 2 -6.78 31.92 -7.43
C ARG A 2 -6.72 30.51 -7.96
N GLU A 3 -5.54 30.05 -8.28
CA GLU A 3 -5.31 28.65 -8.65
C GLU A 3 -5.52 27.76 -7.43
N LYS A 4 -6.46 26.81 -7.54
CA LYS A 4 -6.67 25.74 -6.55
C LYS A 4 -5.61 24.67 -6.81
N LYS A 5 -4.62 24.58 -5.93
CA LYS A 5 -3.70 23.44 -5.88
C LYS A 5 -4.46 22.20 -5.42
N PHE A 6 -4.62 21.24 -6.32
CA PHE A 6 -5.06 19.90 -5.99
C PHE A 6 -3.95 19.19 -5.21
N ILE A 7 -4.21 18.84 -3.96
CA ILE A 7 -3.39 17.93 -3.18
C ILE A 7 -3.95 16.53 -3.45
N PRO A 8 -3.20 15.59 -4.04
CA PRO A 8 -3.64 14.21 -4.13
C PRO A 8 -3.61 13.59 -2.74
N ILE A 9 -4.77 13.19 -2.24
CA ILE A 9 -4.88 12.36 -1.04
C ILE A 9 -4.41 10.96 -1.43
N PHE A 10 -3.14 10.68 -1.19
CA PHE A 10 -2.62 9.31 -1.14
C PHE A 10 -3.11 8.70 0.17
N ILE A 11 -4.09 7.81 0.10
CA ILE A 11 -4.36 6.86 1.18
C ILE A 11 -3.21 5.84 1.09
N ALA A 12 -2.11 6.09 1.79
CA ALA A 12 -1.13 5.08 2.08
C ALA A 12 -1.78 4.10 3.07
N ILE A 13 -2.18 2.93 2.57
CA ILE A 13 -2.41 1.78 3.45
C ILE A 13 -1.02 1.35 3.89
N VAL A 14 -0.58 1.87 5.03
CA VAL A 14 0.59 1.36 5.72
C VAL A 14 0.22 -0.02 6.23
N LEU A 15 0.68 -1.07 5.53
CA LEU A 15 0.76 -2.41 6.10
C LEU A 15 1.83 -2.37 7.19
N ILE A 16 1.41 -2.00 8.39
CA ILE A 16 2.24 -2.10 9.59
C ILE A 16 2.47 -3.59 9.82
N GLY A 17 3.72 -4.02 9.70
CA GLY A 17 4.14 -5.33 10.17
C GLY A 17 3.85 -5.42 11.67
N VAL A 18 2.75 -6.06 12.03
CA VAL A 18 2.42 -6.37 13.42
C VAL A 18 3.41 -7.42 13.89
N SER A 19 4.44 -7.01 14.64
CA SER A 19 5.20 -7.91 15.47
C SER A 19 4.25 -8.44 16.54
N ILE A 20 3.79 -9.67 16.37
CA ILE A 20 2.98 -10.37 17.36
C ILE A 20 3.88 -10.70 18.54
N PHE A 21 3.98 -9.80 19.50
CA PHE A 21 4.41 -10.15 20.84
C PHE A 21 3.22 -10.83 21.54
N SER A 22 3.33 -12.14 21.77
CA SER A 22 2.38 -12.91 22.56
C SER A 22 2.54 -12.56 24.06
N GLY A 23 1.89 -11.47 24.47
CA GLY A 23 1.61 -11.14 25.84
C GLY A 23 0.10 -11.06 26.01
N CYS A 24 -0.44 -11.59 27.11
CA CYS A 24 -1.87 -11.61 27.43
C CYS A 24 -2.60 -10.35 26.98
N VAL A 25 -3.41 -10.46 25.93
CA VAL A 25 -4.22 -9.36 25.43
C VAL A 25 -5.36 -9.16 26.43
N GLY A 26 -5.22 -8.20 27.33
CA GLY A 26 -6.38 -7.64 28.05
C GLY A 26 -7.32 -6.95 27.04
N PRO A 27 -8.58 -6.70 27.37
CA PRO A 27 -9.57 -6.19 26.43
C PRO A 27 -9.30 -4.77 25.89
N TRP A 28 -8.14 -4.18 26.11
CA TRP A 28 -7.77 -2.80 25.77
C TRP A 28 -6.24 -2.62 25.69
N ALA A 29 -5.77 -2.00 24.62
CA ALA A 29 -4.38 -1.70 24.39
C ALA A 29 -4.20 -0.27 23.85
N ILE A 30 -3.08 0.35 24.16
CA ILE A 30 -2.55 1.51 23.47
C ILE A 30 -1.25 1.11 22.81
N ASP A 31 -1.14 1.41 21.53
CA ASP A 31 0.06 1.16 20.75
C ASP A 31 0.72 2.49 20.38
N THR A 32 2.03 2.57 20.55
CA THR A 32 2.86 3.62 19.97
C THR A 32 3.15 3.21 18.54
N LEU A 33 2.83 4.09 17.60
CA LEU A 33 3.03 3.84 16.17
C LEU A 33 4.21 4.67 15.64
N GLY A 34 4.31 4.79 14.31
CA GLY A 34 5.39 5.51 13.64
C GLY A 34 5.27 7.04 13.73
N TRP A 35 6.14 7.71 13.00
CA TRP A 35 6.24 9.16 12.92
C TRP A 35 6.58 9.63 11.50
N GLU A 36 6.38 10.94 11.25
CA GLU A 36 6.72 11.59 9.99
C GLU A 36 7.21 13.02 10.20
N HIS A 37 8.05 13.56 9.29
CA HIS A 37 8.35 14.98 9.27
C HIS A 37 7.16 15.79 8.76
N ILE A 38 6.89 16.94 9.38
CA ILE A 38 5.81 17.85 8.98
C ILE A 38 6.33 19.20 8.47
N ASN A 39 7.63 19.44 8.54
CA ASN A 39 8.27 20.64 7.98
C ASN A 39 9.55 20.27 7.19
N VAL A 40 9.94 21.13 6.26
CA VAL A 40 11.12 20.91 5.40
C VAL A 40 12.44 21.09 6.13
N GLU A 41 12.43 21.80 7.24
CA GLU A 41 13.59 22.07 8.10
C GLU A 41 14.00 20.85 8.94
N GLY A 42 13.13 19.83 9.03
CA GLY A 42 13.37 18.61 9.81
C GLY A 42 13.39 18.87 11.32
N THR A 43 12.71 19.92 11.80
CA THR A 43 12.61 20.29 13.22
C THR A 43 11.21 20.09 13.80
N ALA A 44 10.29 19.54 13.03
CA ALA A 44 8.95 19.21 13.46
C ALA A 44 8.53 17.84 12.94
N VAL A 45 7.87 17.05 13.79
CA VAL A 45 7.39 15.72 13.47
C VAL A 45 5.94 15.56 13.90
N ARG A 46 5.24 14.63 13.25
CA ARG A 46 3.98 14.08 13.73
C ARG A 46 4.22 12.67 14.21
N ILE A 47 3.82 12.38 15.44
CA ILE A 47 3.85 11.05 16.03
C ILE A 47 2.44 10.48 16.11
N TRP A 48 2.32 9.16 16.04
CA TRP A 48 1.05 8.44 15.96
C TRP A 48 0.90 7.43 17.08
N GLY A 49 -0.33 7.28 17.58
CA GLY A 49 -0.74 6.23 18.48
C GLY A 49 -2.07 5.64 18.07
N GLN A 50 -2.39 4.48 18.61
CA GLN A 50 -3.66 3.80 18.39
C GLN A 50 -4.24 3.31 19.71
N LEU A 51 -5.50 3.62 19.95
CA LEU A 51 -6.27 3.06 21.05
C LEU A 51 -7.22 1.98 20.53
N THR A 52 -7.05 0.76 21.04
CA THR A 52 -7.92 -0.39 20.75
C THR A 52 -8.63 -0.81 22.03
N ILE A 53 -9.96 -0.71 22.09
CA ILE A 53 -10.78 -1.03 23.28
C ILE A 53 -11.95 -1.90 22.88
N SER A 54 -12.38 -2.79 23.80
CA SER A 54 -13.60 -3.60 23.65
C SER A 54 -14.86 -3.00 24.29
N GLU A 55 -14.73 -1.91 25.05
CA GLU A 55 -15.86 -1.26 25.78
C GLU A 55 -15.87 0.26 25.53
N SER A 56 -17.04 0.91 25.68
CA SER A 56 -17.36 2.28 25.24
C SER A 56 -16.23 3.33 25.26
N SER A 57 -16.03 3.95 24.10
CA SER A 57 -14.95 4.86 23.74
C SER A 57 -14.94 6.24 24.42
N ASP A 58 -16.04 6.64 25.09
CA ASP A 58 -16.30 8.04 25.44
C ASP A 58 -15.59 8.54 26.72
N ASN A 59 -14.68 7.75 27.28
CA ASN A 59 -14.10 8.04 28.59
C ASN A 59 -12.57 7.96 28.63
N TRP A 60 -11.91 8.05 27.51
CA TRP A 60 -10.46 8.04 27.43
C TRP A 60 -9.94 9.37 26.91
N ASN A 61 -8.88 9.88 27.56
CA ASN A 61 -8.01 10.90 26.99
C ASN A 61 -6.72 10.24 26.54
N GLU A 62 -6.30 10.51 25.32
CA GLU A 62 -5.09 10.00 24.74
C GLU A 62 -4.03 11.11 24.63
N GLY A 63 -2.78 10.71 24.67
CA GLY A 63 -1.67 11.63 24.56
C GLY A 63 -0.34 10.96 24.32
N PHE A 64 0.71 11.76 24.39
CA PHE A 64 2.08 11.31 24.21
C PHE A 64 2.97 11.89 25.29
N VAL A 65 3.96 11.08 25.63
CA VAL A 65 5.15 11.52 26.39
C VAL A 65 6.36 11.40 25.50
N TRP A 66 7.34 12.28 25.65
CA TRP A 66 8.62 12.18 24.95
C TRP A 66 9.77 12.83 25.74
N ASP A 67 10.99 12.35 25.47
CA ASP A 67 12.24 12.85 26.04
C ASP A 67 13.42 12.49 25.14
N THR A 68 14.59 12.97 25.46
CA THR A 68 15.88 12.56 24.86
C THR A 68 16.48 11.31 25.46
N GLU A 69 15.90 10.80 26.54
CA GLU A 69 16.32 9.59 27.23
C GLU A 69 15.14 8.62 27.39
N PRO A 70 15.36 7.29 27.30
CA PRO A 70 14.31 6.31 27.59
C PRO A 70 14.03 6.22 29.08
N HIS A 71 12.76 6.07 29.45
CA HIS A 71 12.33 5.89 30.83
C HIS A 71 11.49 4.61 30.98
N ASP A 72 11.74 3.85 32.07
CA ASP A 72 10.93 2.67 32.40
C ASP A 72 9.50 3.08 32.79
N ASP A 73 9.39 4.15 33.61
CA ASP A 73 8.10 4.75 33.93
C ASP A 73 7.80 5.88 32.96
N TRP A 74 6.66 5.79 32.26
CA TRP A 74 6.21 6.82 31.34
C TRP A 74 5.96 8.18 32.00
N GLN A 75 5.80 8.24 33.33
CA GLN A 75 5.62 9.47 34.10
C GLN A 75 6.91 10.27 34.25
N ASP A 76 8.04 9.65 34.03
CA ASP A 76 9.38 10.28 34.16
C ASP A 76 9.81 11.04 32.90
N TYR A 77 9.10 10.89 31.79
CA TYR A 77 9.39 11.65 30.57
C TYR A 77 9.20 13.15 30.78
N ALA A 78 10.13 13.96 30.25
CA ALA A 78 10.16 15.41 30.43
C ALA A 78 8.92 16.13 29.86
N TYR A 79 8.37 15.60 28.79
CA TYR A 79 7.23 16.21 28.10
C TYR A 79 6.03 15.27 28.12
N ARG A 80 4.84 15.86 28.36
CA ARG A 80 3.55 15.16 28.38
C ARG A 80 2.48 16.06 27.82
N VAL A 81 1.84 15.63 26.74
CA VAL A 81 0.79 16.40 26.05
C VAL A 81 -0.37 15.48 25.65
N TRP A 82 -1.58 15.97 25.84
CA TRP A 82 -2.78 15.31 25.32
C TRP A 82 -2.90 15.50 23.82
N ALA A 83 -3.38 14.51 23.11
CA ALA A 83 -3.62 14.61 21.67
C ALA A 83 -4.75 15.59 21.36
N ASP A 84 -4.56 16.44 20.34
CA ASP A 84 -5.49 17.56 20.04
C ASP A 84 -6.84 17.12 19.46
N ASN A 85 -6.99 15.90 18.94
CA ASN A 85 -8.08 15.55 18.02
C ASN A 85 -8.76 14.23 18.31
N HIS A 86 -8.70 13.70 19.52
CA HIS A 86 -9.28 12.40 19.74
C HIS A 86 -10.19 12.32 20.97
N ALA A 87 -11.37 11.74 20.77
CA ALA A 87 -12.23 11.20 21.79
C ALA A 87 -12.73 9.85 21.26
N GLY A 88 -12.09 8.75 21.64
CA GLY A 88 -12.59 7.43 21.33
C GLY A 88 -11.59 6.50 20.61
N LEU A 89 -12.10 5.35 20.13
CA LEU A 89 -11.33 4.30 19.46
C LEU A 89 -10.67 4.77 18.16
N GLY A 90 -9.41 4.41 17.96
CA GLY A 90 -8.73 4.57 16.68
C GLY A 90 -7.38 5.24 16.75
N LEU A 91 -6.98 5.84 15.65
CA LEU A 91 -5.71 6.53 15.50
C LEU A 91 -5.80 7.94 16.08
N PHE A 92 -4.78 8.34 16.82
CA PHE A 92 -4.57 9.70 17.28
C PHE A 92 -3.14 10.15 16.99
N SER A 93 -2.89 11.46 16.96
CA SER A 93 -1.59 12.00 16.63
C SER A 93 -1.30 13.30 17.38
N LEU A 94 -0.03 13.64 17.47
CA LEU A 94 0.47 14.91 18.00
C LEU A 94 1.54 15.45 17.08
N ASN A 95 1.49 16.76 16.81
CA ASN A 95 2.59 17.50 16.18
C ASN A 95 3.52 18.03 17.27
N ILE A 96 4.81 17.78 17.13
CA ILE A 96 5.87 18.29 18.00
C ILE A 96 6.76 19.18 17.17
N ASP A 97 6.89 20.44 17.58
CA ASP A 97 7.70 21.45 16.92
C ASP A 97 8.97 21.79 17.76
N ASN A 98 9.87 22.57 17.16
CA ASN A 98 11.10 23.05 17.81
C ASN A 98 12.04 21.95 18.32
N LEU A 99 12.06 20.84 17.63
CA LEU A 99 12.96 19.72 17.90
C LEU A 99 14.37 20.05 17.40
N THR A 100 15.37 19.51 18.09
CA THR A 100 16.76 19.60 17.65
C THR A 100 17.04 18.48 16.64
N ARG A 101 17.50 18.84 15.43
CA ARG A 101 17.97 17.86 14.44
C ARG A 101 19.08 17.01 15.03
N THR A 102 19.20 15.77 14.56
CA THR A 102 20.23 14.80 14.98
C THR A 102 20.13 14.31 16.42
N THR A 103 19.14 14.76 17.17
CA THR A 103 18.88 14.29 18.53
C THR A 103 17.88 13.14 18.49
N GLU A 104 18.24 12.02 19.13
CA GLU A 104 17.29 10.92 19.33
C GLU A 104 16.27 11.31 20.40
N TYR A 105 15.00 11.09 20.10
CA TYR A 105 13.89 11.28 21.03
C TYR A 105 13.16 9.95 21.21
N HIS A 106 12.89 9.60 22.46
CA HIS A 106 12.04 8.51 22.87
C HIS A 106 10.61 9.00 23.07
N TYR A 107 9.62 8.23 22.67
CA TYR A 107 8.22 8.60 22.87
C TYR A 107 7.34 7.40 23.09
N ARG A 108 6.25 7.61 23.86
CA ARG A 108 5.22 6.60 24.10
C ARG A 108 3.85 7.23 23.99
N ALA A 109 2.93 6.51 23.35
CA ALA A 109 1.51 6.81 23.42
C ALA A 109 0.96 6.38 24.78
N PHE A 110 0.06 7.17 25.36
CA PHE A 110 -0.63 6.80 26.60
C PHE A 110 -2.11 7.17 26.53
N GLY A 111 -2.93 6.50 27.36
CA GLY A 111 -4.33 6.82 27.56
C GLY A 111 -4.71 6.77 29.03
N GLU A 112 -5.56 7.70 29.44
CA GLU A 112 -6.15 7.78 30.76
C GLU A 112 -7.65 7.52 30.70
N TYR A 113 -8.13 6.59 31.53
CA TYR A 113 -9.55 6.32 31.69
C TYR A 113 -10.18 7.22 32.76
N LEU A 114 -11.19 8.03 32.38
CA LEU A 114 -11.72 9.08 33.22
C LEU A 114 -12.86 8.66 34.17
N LYS A 115 -13.44 7.45 34.02
CA LYS A 115 -14.54 6.98 34.91
C LYS A 115 -13.98 6.21 36.10
N GLY A 116 -13.88 6.92 37.23
CA GLY A 116 -13.92 6.32 38.57
C GLY A 116 -12.61 5.93 39.24
N LYS A 117 -11.51 5.79 38.54
CA LYS A 117 -10.13 5.74 39.04
C LYS A 117 -9.22 5.95 37.85
N SER A 118 -8.30 6.88 37.93
CA SER A 118 -7.27 7.12 36.91
C SER A 118 -6.52 5.80 36.63
N GLN A 119 -6.92 5.14 35.53
CA GLN A 119 -6.23 3.96 35.04
C GLN A 119 -5.53 4.36 33.77
N TYR A 120 -4.24 4.08 33.71
CA TYR A 120 -3.41 4.41 32.56
C TYR A 120 -3.09 3.16 31.74
N ARG A 121 -2.97 3.34 30.44
CA ARG A 121 -2.36 2.39 29.51
C ARG A 121 -1.30 3.12 28.74
N VAL A 122 -0.21 2.42 28.44
CA VAL A 122 0.97 3.01 27.81
C VAL A 122 1.47 2.05 26.75
N GLY A 123 1.74 2.57 25.57
CA GLY A 123 2.34 1.86 24.45
C GLY A 123 3.82 1.58 24.68
N GLY A 124 4.41 0.78 23.81
CA GLY A 124 5.85 0.55 23.80
C GLY A 124 6.65 1.85 23.60
N ASP A 125 7.90 1.85 24.01
CA ASP A 125 8.84 2.91 23.69
C ASP A 125 9.18 2.84 22.19
N ALA A 126 9.19 4.00 21.53
CA ALA A 126 9.58 4.16 20.14
C ALA A 126 10.50 5.38 20.02
N VAL A 127 11.32 5.41 18.99
CA VAL A 127 12.29 6.48 18.78
C VAL A 127 12.06 7.19 17.47
N PHE A 128 12.46 8.47 17.43
CA PHE A 128 12.63 9.24 16.20
C PHE A 128 13.83 10.17 16.29
N ILE A 129 14.46 10.42 15.15
CA ILE A 129 15.54 11.40 15.01
C ILE A 129 15.07 12.47 14.02
N PRO A 130 14.77 13.69 14.48
CA PRO A 130 14.45 14.79 13.59
C PRO A 130 15.64 15.11 12.69
N GLY A 131 15.36 15.40 11.43
CA GLY A 131 16.40 15.73 10.47
C GLY A 131 16.84 14.61 9.56
N GLY A 132 16.41 13.37 9.80
CA GLY A 132 16.71 12.24 8.91
C GLY A 132 16.02 12.38 7.55
N PRO A 133 16.61 11.84 6.45
CA PRO A 133 16.01 11.87 5.13
C PRO A 133 14.85 10.88 5.01
N ARG A 134 14.09 10.94 3.89
CA ARG A 134 13.06 9.94 3.55
C ARG A 134 13.18 9.55 2.09
N VAL A 135 13.28 8.25 1.85
CA VAL A 135 13.42 7.67 0.52
C VAL A 135 12.45 6.53 0.32
N THR A 136 12.04 6.30 -0.92
CA THR A 136 11.30 5.09 -1.32
C THR A 136 12.05 4.34 -2.39
N THR A 137 12.00 3.02 -2.33
CA THR A 137 12.43 2.13 -3.40
C THR A 137 11.31 1.99 -4.43
N ASN A 138 11.62 2.17 -5.69
CA ASN A 138 10.67 2.02 -6.79
C ASN A 138 11.03 0.81 -7.65
N ASN A 139 10.05 0.30 -8.41
CA ASN A 139 10.27 -0.81 -9.32
C ASN A 139 11.39 -0.53 -10.33
N ALA A 140 12.25 -1.52 -10.53
CA ALA A 140 13.32 -1.46 -11.53
C ALA A 140 12.75 -1.34 -12.95
N SER A 141 13.56 -0.77 -13.84
CA SER A 141 13.26 -0.64 -15.28
C SER A 141 14.46 -1.03 -16.10
N GLY A 142 14.37 -0.96 -17.44
CA GLY A 142 15.49 -1.26 -18.32
C GLY A 142 16.06 -2.67 -18.10
N ILE A 143 15.19 -3.63 -17.72
CA ILE A 143 15.61 -5.00 -17.43
C ILE A 143 16.03 -5.66 -18.74
N GLY A 144 17.31 -6.00 -18.82
CA GLY A 144 17.90 -6.75 -19.91
C GLY A 144 18.39 -8.12 -19.43
N LEU A 145 19.14 -8.82 -20.29
CA LEU A 145 19.66 -10.16 -19.95
C LEU A 145 20.61 -10.13 -18.74
N THR A 146 21.46 -9.11 -18.65
CA THR A 146 22.50 -8.99 -17.63
C THR A 146 22.54 -7.62 -16.97
N GLN A 147 21.44 -6.85 -17.07
CA GLN A 147 21.36 -5.50 -16.52
C GLN A 147 19.97 -5.19 -15.96
N ALA A 148 19.91 -4.22 -15.06
CA ALA A 148 18.67 -3.62 -14.56
C ALA A 148 18.95 -2.19 -14.09
N THR A 149 18.01 -1.26 -14.26
CA THR A 149 18.08 0.08 -13.72
C THR A 149 17.19 0.15 -12.47
N LEU A 150 17.81 0.27 -11.31
CA LEU A 150 17.15 0.49 -10.02
C LEU A 150 16.67 1.93 -9.94
N LYS A 151 15.55 2.17 -9.26
CA LYS A 151 14.95 3.49 -9.11
C LYS A 151 14.56 3.75 -7.67
N GLY A 152 14.76 5.00 -7.25
CA GLY A 152 14.35 5.50 -5.93
C GLY A 152 13.78 6.91 -6.05
N ASN A 153 13.17 7.38 -4.98
CA ASN A 153 12.69 8.74 -4.87
C ASN A 153 13.00 9.29 -3.48
N LEU A 154 13.75 10.39 -3.44
CA LEU A 154 14.03 11.15 -2.22
C LEU A 154 12.87 12.13 -1.98
N TRP A 155 12.13 11.91 -0.89
CA TRP A 155 10.94 12.70 -0.54
C TRP A 155 11.25 13.86 0.39
N HIS A 156 12.25 13.70 1.26
CA HIS A 156 12.59 14.65 2.29
C HIS A 156 14.08 14.58 2.57
N MET A 157 14.72 15.74 2.73
CA MET A 157 16.16 15.84 2.99
C MET A 157 16.47 16.07 4.49
N GLY A 158 15.44 16.10 5.36
CA GLY A 158 15.62 16.34 6.79
C GLY A 158 16.12 17.73 7.13
N GLY A 159 15.99 18.73 6.23
CA GLY A 159 16.55 20.07 6.41
C GLY A 159 18.05 20.16 6.14
N ALA A 160 18.69 19.11 5.67
CA ALA A 160 20.08 19.15 5.18
C ALA A 160 20.17 19.86 3.82
N SER A 161 21.32 20.45 3.52
CA SER A 161 21.58 21.08 2.22
C SER A 161 21.86 20.06 1.12
N SER A 162 22.25 18.85 1.50
CA SER A 162 22.49 17.72 0.60
C SER A 162 22.17 16.39 1.29
N CYS A 163 21.93 15.37 0.48
CA CYS A 163 21.67 14.03 0.92
C CYS A 163 22.32 13.05 -0.08
N ASP A 164 23.07 12.08 0.40
CA ASP A 164 23.64 11.04 -0.45
C ASP A 164 22.61 9.93 -0.62
N VAL A 165 22.37 9.54 -1.89
CA VAL A 165 21.43 8.48 -2.23
C VAL A 165 22.13 7.37 -3.01
N TYR A 166 21.76 6.11 -2.72
CA TYR A 166 22.34 4.95 -3.37
C TYR A 166 21.41 3.73 -3.24
N PHE A 167 21.80 2.61 -3.80
CA PHE A 167 21.09 1.35 -3.61
C PHE A 167 22.00 0.32 -2.95
N LEU A 168 21.45 -0.38 -1.97
CA LEU A 168 22.01 -1.65 -1.50
C LEU A 168 21.33 -2.78 -2.28
N TYR A 169 22.12 -3.79 -2.70
CA TYR A 169 21.59 -4.92 -3.44
C TYR A 169 22.37 -6.20 -3.17
N GLY A 170 21.76 -7.34 -3.49
CA GLY A 170 22.36 -8.65 -3.32
C GLY A 170 21.42 -9.77 -3.75
N THR A 171 21.90 -11.02 -3.70
CA THR A 171 21.10 -12.21 -4.03
C THR A 171 20.39 -12.82 -2.82
N ASP A 172 20.68 -12.34 -1.62
CA ASP A 172 20.01 -12.72 -0.37
C ASP A 172 19.24 -11.50 0.16
N GLN A 173 17.93 -11.66 0.35
CA GLN A 173 17.06 -10.60 0.86
C GLN A 173 17.47 -10.10 2.26
N ASN A 174 18.04 -10.98 3.08
CA ASN A 174 18.47 -10.65 4.44
C ASN A 174 19.89 -10.08 4.50
N SER A 175 20.63 -10.06 3.37
CA SER A 175 22.02 -9.61 3.29
C SER A 175 22.32 -8.92 1.96
N LEU A 176 21.98 -7.62 1.88
CA LEU A 176 22.28 -6.78 0.73
C LEU A 176 23.72 -6.25 0.87
N ASN A 177 24.69 -7.02 0.38
CA ASN A 177 26.13 -6.80 0.62
C ASN A 177 26.85 -6.01 -0.47
N GLN A 178 26.14 -5.55 -1.49
CA GLN A 178 26.65 -4.71 -2.57
C GLN A 178 26.01 -3.34 -2.54
N GLN A 179 26.72 -2.31 -2.99
CA GLN A 179 26.26 -0.93 -3.00
C GLN A 179 26.58 -0.29 -4.36
N THR A 180 25.66 0.54 -4.85
CA THR A 180 25.93 1.42 -5.98
C THR A 180 26.74 2.64 -5.53
N THR A 181 27.43 3.30 -6.46
CA THR A 181 28.10 4.57 -6.15
C THR A 181 27.07 5.58 -5.65
N PRO A 182 27.29 6.22 -4.47
CA PRO A 182 26.41 7.26 -3.97
C PRO A 182 26.35 8.46 -4.93
N GLU A 183 25.15 9.03 -5.04
CA GLU A 183 24.86 10.29 -5.73
C GLU A 183 24.45 11.34 -4.70
N THR A 184 25.10 12.49 -4.69
CA THR A 184 24.75 13.60 -3.80
C THR A 184 23.64 14.44 -4.43
N MET A 185 22.45 14.43 -3.82
CA MET A 185 21.31 15.24 -4.21
C MET A 185 21.21 16.50 -3.33
N THR A 186 20.95 17.65 -3.96
CA THR A 186 20.70 18.94 -3.29
C THR A 186 19.23 19.36 -3.34
N THR A 187 18.39 18.53 -3.97
CA THR A 187 16.93 18.72 -4.07
C THR A 187 16.25 17.36 -3.99
N ILE A 188 15.01 17.34 -3.52
CA ILE A 188 14.17 16.13 -3.55
C ILE A 188 13.87 15.73 -5.00
N GLY A 189 13.67 14.43 -5.24
CA GLY A 189 13.36 13.91 -6.57
C GLY A 189 13.75 12.45 -6.75
N THR A 190 13.59 12.00 -7.99
CA THR A 190 13.94 10.63 -8.38
C THR A 190 15.42 10.50 -8.70
N PHE A 191 15.99 9.35 -8.36
CA PHE A 191 17.35 8.95 -8.71
C PHE A 191 17.36 7.50 -9.21
N GLN A 192 18.44 7.10 -9.88
CA GLN A 192 18.55 5.76 -10.44
C GLN A 192 19.99 5.30 -10.56
N ALA A 193 20.19 4.00 -10.57
CA ALA A 193 21.48 3.38 -10.84
C ALA A 193 21.30 2.17 -11.73
N THR A 194 22.14 2.04 -12.75
CA THR A 194 22.11 0.88 -13.65
C THR A 194 23.16 -0.14 -13.19
N LEU A 195 22.66 -1.32 -12.81
CA LEU A 195 23.50 -2.49 -12.56
C LEU A 195 23.79 -3.19 -13.89
N ILE A 196 25.03 -3.61 -14.07
CA ILE A 196 25.51 -4.36 -15.25
C ILE A 196 26.18 -5.65 -14.79
N SER A 197 26.39 -6.58 -15.72
CA SER A 197 27.05 -7.87 -15.46
C SER A 197 26.30 -8.73 -14.43
N LEU A 198 25.00 -8.56 -14.32
CA LEU A 198 24.14 -9.40 -13.50
C LEU A 198 24.02 -10.81 -14.11
N VAL A 199 23.80 -11.80 -13.27
CA VAL A 199 23.55 -13.18 -13.72
C VAL A 199 22.09 -13.30 -14.16
N THR A 200 21.87 -13.70 -15.40
CA THR A 200 20.54 -13.93 -15.98
C THR A 200 19.74 -14.96 -15.15
N ASN A 201 18.45 -14.72 -15.01
CA ASN A 201 17.50 -15.57 -14.28
C ASN A 201 17.87 -15.80 -12.79
N THR A 202 18.59 -14.84 -12.20
CA THR A 202 18.94 -14.81 -10.78
C THR A 202 18.17 -13.68 -10.10
N THR A 203 17.53 -13.96 -8.98
CA THR A 203 16.84 -12.93 -8.21
C THR A 203 17.84 -12.05 -7.48
N TYR A 204 17.78 -10.75 -7.73
CA TYR A 204 18.47 -9.71 -6.97
C TYR A 204 17.45 -8.92 -6.15
N TYR A 205 17.74 -8.78 -4.88
CA TYR A 205 16.99 -7.92 -3.97
C TYR A 205 17.70 -6.58 -3.86
N TYR A 206 16.96 -5.50 -3.71
CA TYR A 206 17.54 -4.16 -3.62
C TYR A 206 16.64 -3.23 -2.80
N LYS A 207 17.26 -2.22 -2.19
CA LYS A 207 16.57 -1.10 -1.55
C LYS A 207 17.29 0.21 -1.85
N ALA A 208 16.52 1.28 -1.94
CA ALA A 208 17.04 2.64 -1.97
C ALA A 208 17.47 3.04 -0.57
N VAL A 209 18.55 3.79 -0.45
CA VAL A 209 19.06 4.35 0.80
C VAL A 209 19.29 5.84 0.59
N ALA A 210 18.97 6.63 1.60
CA ALA A 210 19.29 8.04 1.67
C ALA A 210 19.98 8.33 3.01
N GLU A 211 21.06 9.11 2.98
CA GLU A 211 21.88 9.43 4.12
C GLU A 211 22.19 10.94 4.15
N ASN A 212 22.09 11.55 5.30
CA ASN A 212 22.51 12.92 5.55
C ASN A 212 23.31 13.04 6.86
N ASP A 213 23.52 14.25 7.35
CA ASP A 213 24.25 14.55 8.57
C ASP A 213 23.55 14.06 9.86
N ALA A 214 22.26 13.74 9.78
CA ALA A 214 21.46 13.35 10.94
C ALA A 214 21.25 11.83 11.02
N ASP A 215 20.91 11.18 9.91
CA ASP A 215 20.46 9.80 9.92
C ASP A 215 20.55 9.16 8.52
N THR A 216 20.36 7.84 8.48
CA THR A 216 20.21 7.05 7.27
C THR A 216 18.80 6.45 7.22
N TRP A 217 18.16 6.53 6.07
CA TRP A 217 16.83 5.94 5.85
C TRP A 217 16.81 4.98 4.68
N ASP A 218 16.14 3.86 4.90
CA ASP A 218 15.98 2.79 3.91
C ASP A 218 14.56 2.79 3.34
N GLY A 219 14.43 2.56 2.04
CA GLY A 219 13.18 2.19 1.40
C GLY A 219 12.92 0.69 1.48
N ASP A 220 11.74 0.26 1.07
CA ASP A 220 11.35 -1.15 1.04
C ASP A 220 12.30 -2.00 0.17
N ILE A 221 12.45 -3.28 0.53
CA ILE A 221 13.21 -4.22 -0.29
C ILE A 221 12.33 -4.71 -1.43
N LEU A 222 12.78 -4.49 -2.66
CA LEU A 222 12.17 -5.00 -3.87
C LEU A 222 13.08 -6.04 -4.53
N ALA A 223 12.54 -6.77 -5.51
CA ALA A 223 13.28 -7.77 -6.27
C ALA A 223 13.27 -7.48 -7.76
N VAL A 224 14.34 -7.87 -8.46
CA VAL A 224 14.46 -7.83 -9.92
C VAL A 224 15.15 -9.10 -10.40
N ILE A 225 14.71 -9.64 -11.54
CA ILE A 225 15.32 -10.82 -12.16
C ILE A 225 15.77 -10.42 -13.58
N PRO A 226 17.08 -10.27 -13.82
CA PRO A 226 17.61 -10.01 -15.16
C PRO A 226 17.20 -11.12 -16.13
N GLY A 227 16.77 -10.74 -17.32
CA GLY A 227 16.26 -11.68 -18.32
C GLY A 227 14.77 -12.03 -18.17
N GLN A 228 14.10 -11.67 -17.08
CA GLN A 228 12.69 -11.96 -16.91
C GLN A 228 11.82 -10.95 -17.66
N PRO A 229 10.85 -11.38 -18.47
CA PRO A 229 9.88 -10.48 -19.08
C PRO A 229 8.88 -9.95 -18.03
N ILE A 230 8.40 -8.73 -18.26
CA ILE A 230 7.36 -8.11 -17.41
C ILE A 230 6.08 -8.02 -18.21
N VAL A 231 5.01 -8.56 -17.66
CA VAL A 231 3.66 -8.51 -18.22
C VAL A 231 2.68 -7.99 -17.17
N ILE A 232 1.71 -7.19 -17.60
CA ILE A 232 0.71 -6.58 -16.73
C ILE A 232 -0.66 -7.06 -17.18
N SER A 233 -1.38 -7.77 -16.31
CA SER A 233 -2.79 -8.10 -16.55
C SER A 233 -3.65 -6.83 -16.49
N ARG A 234 -4.62 -6.69 -17.38
CA ARG A 234 -5.54 -5.56 -17.46
C ARG A 234 -6.97 -6.06 -17.31
N GLN A 235 -7.89 -5.22 -16.88
CA GLN A 235 -9.32 -5.57 -16.79
C GLN A 235 -9.83 -6.10 -18.14
N PRO A 236 -10.65 -7.17 -18.15
CA PRO A 236 -11.18 -7.75 -19.37
C PRO A 236 -12.14 -6.78 -20.07
N ALA A 237 -12.32 -6.96 -21.36
CA ALA A 237 -13.35 -6.28 -22.13
C ALA A 237 -14.42 -7.28 -22.60
N GLU A 238 -15.60 -6.76 -22.92
CA GLU A 238 -16.68 -7.53 -23.52
C GLU A 238 -17.04 -8.81 -22.73
N ILE A 239 -17.33 -8.64 -21.44
CA ILE A 239 -17.76 -9.75 -20.62
C ILE A 239 -19.22 -10.09 -20.98
N GLY A 240 -19.39 -11.26 -21.61
CA GLY A 240 -20.70 -11.83 -21.96
C GLY A 240 -21.19 -12.84 -20.91
N LYS A 241 -22.26 -13.54 -21.26
CA LYS A 241 -22.79 -14.64 -20.42
C LYS A 241 -21.91 -15.90 -20.48
N ASP A 242 -21.18 -16.10 -21.58
CA ASP A 242 -20.44 -17.31 -21.91
C ASP A 242 -19.07 -17.04 -22.55
N HIS A 243 -18.61 -15.79 -22.53
CA HIS A 243 -17.33 -15.37 -23.10
C HIS A 243 -16.78 -14.10 -22.46
N ALA A 244 -15.49 -13.85 -22.67
CA ALA A 244 -14.83 -12.59 -22.34
C ALA A 244 -13.60 -12.36 -23.24
N ILE A 245 -13.16 -11.11 -23.36
CA ILE A 245 -11.88 -10.75 -23.94
C ILE A 245 -10.91 -10.37 -22.83
N LEU A 246 -9.93 -11.24 -22.57
CA LEU A 246 -8.86 -10.98 -21.60
C LEU A 246 -7.85 -10.01 -22.20
N LYS A 247 -7.34 -9.07 -21.40
CA LYS A 247 -6.39 -8.04 -21.83
C LYS A 247 -5.15 -8.01 -20.95
N ALA A 248 -4.03 -7.71 -21.56
CA ALA A 248 -2.76 -7.49 -20.89
C ALA A 248 -1.82 -6.63 -21.73
N GLU A 249 -0.69 -6.29 -21.17
CA GLU A 249 0.37 -5.53 -21.80
C GLU A 249 1.73 -6.17 -21.50
N LEU A 250 2.49 -6.50 -22.53
CA LEU A 250 3.89 -6.86 -22.41
C LEU A 250 4.69 -5.56 -22.21
N TRP A 251 5.18 -5.34 -21.01
CA TRP A 251 5.90 -4.13 -20.64
C TRP A 251 7.39 -4.21 -20.91
N ASN A 252 7.98 -5.42 -20.77
CA ASN A 252 9.40 -5.67 -21.03
C ASN A 252 9.58 -7.10 -21.52
N THR A 253 10.44 -7.32 -22.52
CA THR A 253 10.75 -8.65 -23.07
C THR A 253 11.84 -9.39 -22.28
N GLY A 254 12.42 -8.78 -21.24
CA GLY A 254 13.60 -9.33 -20.54
C GLY A 254 14.89 -9.23 -21.33
N GLY A 255 14.94 -8.37 -22.40
CA GLY A 255 16.11 -8.18 -23.24
C GLY A 255 16.22 -9.16 -24.42
N THR A 256 15.17 -9.96 -24.69
CA THR A 256 15.09 -10.84 -25.86
C THR A 256 14.38 -10.17 -27.03
N ALA A 257 14.62 -10.63 -28.25
CA ALA A 257 13.98 -10.10 -29.45
C ALA A 257 12.50 -10.51 -29.57
N THR A 258 12.11 -11.62 -28.94
CA THR A 258 10.75 -12.18 -28.98
C THR A 258 10.32 -12.66 -27.61
N CYS A 259 9.01 -12.62 -27.36
CA CYS A 259 8.40 -13.14 -26.15
C CYS A 259 7.05 -13.76 -26.48
N ASN A 260 6.79 -14.97 -26.02
CA ASN A 260 5.48 -15.60 -26.13
C ASN A 260 4.60 -15.15 -24.97
N VAL A 261 3.37 -14.74 -25.29
CA VAL A 261 2.42 -14.26 -24.31
C VAL A 261 1.08 -15.00 -24.42
N TRP A 262 0.45 -15.26 -23.28
CA TRP A 262 -0.87 -15.93 -23.22
C TRP A 262 -1.54 -15.61 -21.89
N PHE A 263 -2.74 -16.15 -21.68
CA PHE A 263 -3.46 -16.07 -20.42
C PHE A 263 -3.65 -17.44 -19.81
N VAL A 264 -3.60 -17.51 -18.50
CA VAL A 264 -4.07 -18.65 -17.71
C VAL A 264 -5.28 -18.20 -16.89
N TYR A 265 -6.30 -19.04 -16.77
CA TYR A 265 -7.55 -18.69 -16.09
C TYR A 265 -8.22 -19.92 -15.46
N SER A 266 -9.15 -19.69 -14.53
CA SER A 266 -9.93 -20.74 -13.85
C SER A 266 -11.22 -20.16 -13.28
N ASP A 267 -12.23 -21.00 -13.07
CA ASP A 267 -13.45 -20.70 -12.33
C ASP A 267 -13.50 -21.42 -10.96
N VAL A 268 -12.41 -22.07 -10.56
CA VAL A 268 -12.33 -22.83 -9.31
C VAL A 268 -11.77 -21.99 -8.17
N ASN A 269 -10.55 -21.45 -8.35
CA ASN A 269 -9.93 -20.57 -7.38
C ASN A 269 -8.72 -19.81 -8.00
N PRO A 270 -8.34 -18.66 -7.43
CA PRO A 270 -7.25 -17.83 -7.96
C PRO A 270 -5.85 -18.46 -7.87
N ASN A 271 -5.66 -19.45 -6.98
CA ASN A 271 -4.36 -20.07 -6.78
C ASN A 271 -4.10 -21.24 -7.77
N GLN A 272 -5.12 -21.66 -8.50
CA GLN A 272 -5.05 -22.78 -9.46
C GLN A 272 -5.69 -22.36 -10.78
N LEU A 273 -4.90 -21.71 -11.65
CA LEU A 273 -5.32 -21.29 -13.00
C LEU A 273 -4.92 -22.40 -13.97
N ASP A 274 -5.84 -23.31 -14.28
CA ASP A 274 -5.61 -24.58 -14.99
C ASP A 274 -5.97 -24.54 -16.48
N GLN A 275 -6.68 -23.50 -16.92
CA GLN A 275 -7.02 -23.29 -18.33
C GLN A 275 -6.05 -22.27 -18.96
N THR A 276 -5.82 -22.40 -20.27
CA THR A 276 -4.85 -21.55 -20.97
C THR A 276 -5.34 -21.15 -22.36
N THR A 277 -5.03 -19.94 -22.78
CA THR A 277 -5.21 -19.50 -24.17
C THR A 277 -4.00 -19.88 -25.04
N PRO A 278 -4.15 -20.02 -26.37
CA PRO A 278 -3.01 -20.22 -27.26
C PRO A 278 -1.98 -19.08 -27.11
N PRO A 279 -0.67 -19.42 -27.11
CA PRO A 279 0.39 -18.41 -27.08
C PRO A 279 0.40 -17.53 -28.34
N GLN A 280 0.74 -16.25 -28.16
CA GLN A 280 0.99 -15.27 -29.21
C GLN A 280 2.46 -14.84 -29.12
N THR A 281 3.19 -14.81 -30.22
CA THR A 281 4.58 -14.31 -30.25
C THR A 281 4.58 -12.80 -30.49
N MET A 282 5.18 -12.06 -29.58
CA MET A 282 5.39 -10.61 -29.70
C MET A 282 6.86 -10.31 -29.97
N ASN A 283 7.11 -9.41 -30.94
CA ASN A 283 8.45 -8.93 -31.31
C ASN A 283 8.77 -7.55 -30.70
N ALA A 284 7.80 -6.97 -30.00
CA ALA A 284 7.91 -5.69 -29.32
C ALA A 284 6.99 -5.67 -28.09
N THR A 285 7.24 -4.75 -27.19
CA THR A 285 6.34 -4.45 -26.07
C THR A 285 5.01 -3.85 -26.56
N GLY A 286 3.96 -4.02 -25.80
CA GLY A 286 2.65 -3.48 -26.15
C GLY A 286 1.48 -4.33 -25.66
N PRO A 287 0.24 -3.90 -25.97
CA PRO A 287 -0.96 -4.60 -25.57
C PRO A 287 -1.19 -5.89 -26.36
N PHE A 288 -1.78 -6.89 -25.69
CA PHE A 288 -2.29 -8.09 -26.31
C PHE A 288 -3.60 -8.52 -25.65
N GLN A 289 -4.35 -9.37 -26.33
CA GLN A 289 -5.64 -9.85 -25.83
C GLN A 289 -5.94 -11.25 -26.36
N ALA A 290 -6.83 -11.94 -25.66
CA ALA A 290 -7.34 -13.23 -26.12
C ALA A 290 -8.85 -13.34 -25.82
N TYR A 291 -9.58 -13.89 -26.78
CA TYR A 291 -10.95 -14.28 -26.60
C TYR A 291 -11.01 -15.65 -25.89
N ILE A 292 -11.85 -15.75 -24.87
CA ILE A 292 -12.19 -17.00 -24.21
C ILE A 292 -13.71 -17.20 -24.29
N GLY A 293 -14.15 -18.40 -24.67
CA GLY A 293 -15.55 -18.76 -24.84
C GLY A 293 -15.91 -20.04 -24.08
N ASN A 294 -17.18 -20.45 -24.19
CA ASN A 294 -17.74 -21.58 -23.47
C ASN A 294 -17.66 -21.47 -21.94
N LEU A 295 -17.69 -20.24 -21.45
CA LEU A 295 -17.69 -19.96 -20.03
C LEU A 295 -19.06 -20.28 -19.41
N THR A 296 -19.06 -20.65 -18.14
CA THR A 296 -20.28 -20.84 -17.36
C THR A 296 -20.88 -19.46 -17.04
N LYS A 297 -22.17 -19.26 -17.27
CA LYS A 297 -22.90 -18.03 -16.96
C LYS A 297 -22.97 -17.77 -15.45
N ALA A 298 -23.04 -16.50 -15.08
CA ALA A 298 -23.12 -16.06 -13.68
C ALA A 298 -22.03 -16.68 -12.79
N THR A 299 -20.83 -16.86 -13.33
CA THR A 299 -19.72 -17.54 -12.68
C THR A 299 -18.51 -16.59 -12.61
N THR A 300 -17.83 -16.61 -11.48
CA THR A 300 -16.61 -15.85 -11.27
C THR A 300 -15.41 -16.59 -11.82
N TYR A 301 -14.58 -15.90 -12.55
CA TYR A 301 -13.31 -16.36 -13.13
C TYR A 301 -12.16 -15.51 -12.64
N TRP A 302 -11.01 -16.14 -12.48
CA TRP A 302 -9.74 -15.49 -12.22
C TRP A 302 -8.79 -15.73 -13.38
N TYR A 303 -8.00 -14.75 -13.74
CA TYR A 303 -7.00 -14.91 -14.78
C TYR A 303 -5.78 -14.03 -14.54
N ARG A 304 -4.67 -14.39 -15.15
CA ARG A 304 -3.49 -13.55 -15.31
C ARG A 304 -2.83 -13.77 -16.65
N ALA A 305 -2.09 -12.76 -17.08
CA ALA A 305 -1.22 -12.84 -18.24
C ALA A 305 0.08 -13.56 -17.87
N VAL A 306 0.65 -14.26 -18.84
CA VAL A 306 1.95 -14.93 -18.76
C VAL A 306 2.79 -14.48 -19.95
N ALA A 307 4.06 -14.24 -19.71
CA ALA A 307 5.05 -13.94 -20.75
C ALA A 307 6.26 -14.88 -20.57
N ASP A 308 6.74 -15.48 -21.65
CA ASP A 308 7.88 -16.41 -21.67
C ASP A 308 8.80 -16.07 -22.84
N ASN A 309 10.02 -15.72 -22.55
CA ASN A 309 11.01 -15.35 -23.54
C ASN A 309 12.06 -16.46 -23.82
N GLY A 310 11.80 -17.68 -23.33
CA GLY A 310 12.72 -18.82 -23.45
C GLY A 310 13.84 -18.85 -22.41
N ILE A 311 13.98 -17.81 -21.60
CA ILE A 311 14.99 -17.69 -20.53
C ILE A 311 14.29 -17.75 -19.17
N ALA A 312 13.27 -16.91 -19.01
CA ALA A 312 12.48 -16.80 -17.79
C ALA A 312 11.02 -16.53 -18.12
N ARG A 313 10.18 -16.75 -17.14
CA ARG A 313 8.73 -16.53 -17.23
C ARG A 313 8.30 -15.43 -16.29
N GLY A 314 7.55 -14.45 -16.83
CA GLY A 314 6.92 -13.38 -16.08
C GLY A 314 5.43 -13.60 -15.95
N PHE A 315 4.84 -13.10 -14.85
CA PHE A 315 3.42 -13.24 -14.55
C PHE A 315 2.84 -11.88 -14.17
N GLY A 316 1.68 -11.56 -14.73
CA GLY A 316 0.88 -10.41 -14.29
C GLY A 316 0.07 -10.73 -13.04
N ASP A 317 -0.52 -9.69 -12.45
CA ASP A 317 -1.42 -9.85 -11.30
C ASP A 317 -2.66 -10.67 -11.68
N ILE A 318 -3.22 -11.36 -10.70
CA ILE A 318 -4.47 -12.09 -10.87
C ILE A 318 -5.62 -11.09 -10.85
N ILE A 319 -6.46 -11.16 -11.89
CA ILE A 319 -7.67 -10.34 -12.04
C ILE A 319 -8.90 -11.24 -11.97
N GLU A 320 -9.90 -10.77 -11.26
CA GLU A 320 -11.21 -11.40 -11.13
C GLU A 320 -12.23 -10.72 -12.04
N PHE A 321 -13.10 -11.51 -12.67
CA PHE A 321 -14.29 -11.05 -13.37
C PHE A 321 -15.43 -12.06 -13.26
N SER A 322 -16.67 -11.61 -13.48
CA SER A 322 -17.83 -12.52 -13.49
C SER A 322 -18.56 -12.41 -14.81
N THR A 323 -18.92 -13.58 -15.38
CA THR A 323 -19.77 -13.65 -16.56
C THR A 323 -21.18 -13.15 -16.26
N ALA A 324 -21.85 -12.58 -17.25
CA ALA A 324 -23.22 -12.09 -17.11
C ALA A 324 -24.19 -13.26 -16.82
N PRO A 325 -25.24 -13.06 -16.02
CA PRO A 325 -26.34 -14.00 -15.92
C PRO A 325 -27.10 -14.11 -17.25
N THR A 326 -27.85 -15.18 -17.42
CA THR A 326 -28.80 -15.24 -18.57
C THR A 326 -29.78 -14.10 -18.43
N ALA A 327 -29.99 -13.33 -19.50
CA ALA A 327 -31.06 -12.33 -19.50
C ALA A 327 -32.38 -13.05 -19.13
N GLN A 328 -32.98 -12.65 -18.01
CA GLN A 328 -34.33 -13.09 -17.72
C GLN A 328 -35.23 -12.49 -18.78
N ILE A 329 -35.95 -13.32 -19.51
CA ILE A 329 -37.06 -12.84 -20.34
C ILE A 329 -38.10 -12.39 -19.32
N LEU A 330 -38.19 -11.08 -19.09
CA LEU A 330 -39.29 -10.49 -18.33
C LEU A 330 -40.58 -10.89 -19.04
N THR A 331 -41.39 -11.70 -18.37
CA THR A 331 -42.73 -12.02 -18.88
C THR A 331 -43.53 -10.74 -18.96
N SER A 332 -44.46 -10.66 -19.91
CA SER A 332 -45.21 -9.45 -20.29
C SER A 332 -45.95 -8.74 -19.15
N GLY A 333 -45.97 -9.28 -17.93
CA GLY A 333 -46.51 -8.67 -16.72
C GLY A 333 -45.55 -7.72 -15.98
N GLU A 334 -44.25 -7.69 -16.34
CA GLU A 334 -43.23 -6.84 -15.70
C GLU A 334 -42.81 -5.64 -16.57
N LEU A 335 -43.27 -5.58 -17.81
CA LEU A 335 -43.04 -4.49 -18.79
C LEU A 335 -43.86 -3.24 -18.48
N GLY A 336 -43.85 -2.76 -17.27
CA GLY A 336 -44.58 -1.54 -16.90
C GLY A 336 -44.07 -0.86 -15.65
N LYS A 337 -43.10 -1.43 -14.97
CA LYS A 337 -42.47 -0.75 -13.84
C LYS A 337 -41.32 0.14 -14.37
N PRO A 338 -41.33 1.45 -14.06
CA PRO A 338 -40.21 2.30 -14.44
C PRO A 338 -38.92 1.75 -13.85
N TYR A 339 -37.88 1.60 -14.71
CA TYR A 339 -36.52 1.28 -14.30
C TYR A 339 -36.10 2.26 -13.20
N LYS A 340 -36.00 1.79 -11.98
CA LYS A 340 -35.30 2.50 -10.92
C LYS A 340 -33.80 2.20 -11.11
N PRO A 341 -32.97 3.18 -11.48
CA PRO A 341 -31.53 3.00 -11.46
C PRO A 341 -31.16 2.56 -10.03
N ASN A 342 -30.31 1.54 -9.90
CA ASN A 342 -29.85 0.93 -8.66
C ASN A 342 -29.97 1.89 -7.48
N THR A 343 -31.09 1.78 -6.76
CA THR A 343 -31.23 2.43 -5.47
C THR A 343 -30.13 1.84 -4.60
N VAL A 344 -29.30 2.72 -4.08
CA VAL A 344 -28.38 2.39 -2.98
C VAL A 344 -29.17 1.54 -2.02
N ASP A 345 -28.61 0.40 -1.63
CA ASP A 345 -29.25 -0.50 -0.68
C ASP A 345 -29.61 0.32 0.58
N GLU A 346 -30.89 0.68 0.71
CA GLU A 346 -31.38 1.54 1.82
C GLU A 346 -31.11 0.88 3.17
N ASP A 347 -30.98 -0.45 3.20
CA ASP A 347 -30.61 -1.21 4.38
C ASP A 347 -29.15 -0.94 4.77
N LEU A 348 -28.23 -0.81 3.80
CA LEU A 348 -26.85 -0.48 4.07
C LEU A 348 -26.69 0.96 4.61
N LEU A 349 -27.43 1.90 4.06
CA LEU A 349 -27.40 3.30 4.54
C LEU A 349 -28.05 3.47 5.92
N SER A 350 -29.09 2.69 6.21
CA SER A 350 -29.76 2.75 7.52
C SER A 350 -28.88 2.34 8.70
N ARG A 351 -27.81 1.58 8.44
CA ARG A 351 -26.86 1.09 9.44
C ARG A 351 -25.70 2.07 9.71
N LEU A 352 -25.56 3.12 8.88
CA LEU A 352 -24.48 4.09 9.02
C LEU A 352 -24.93 5.31 9.85
N PRO A 353 -24.10 5.83 10.76
CA PRO A 353 -24.37 7.09 11.43
C PRO A 353 -24.56 8.23 10.43
N ALA A 354 -25.50 9.14 10.69
CA ALA A 354 -25.92 10.23 9.79
C ALA A 354 -24.76 11.07 9.23
N ARG A 355 -23.68 11.26 10.00
CA ARG A 355 -22.47 11.98 9.58
C ARG A 355 -21.75 11.32 8.40
N TYR A 356 -21.82 9.98 8.29
CA TYR A 356 -21.20 9.24 7.19
C TYR A 356 -22.07 9.25 5.93
N ILE A 357 -23.38 9.30 6.09
CA ILE A 357 -24.34 9.41 4.97
C ILE A 357 -24.09 10.72 4.21
N GLN A 358 -23.94 11.84 4.91
CA GLN A 358 -23.62 13.15 4.30
C GLN A 358 -22.25 13.16 3.59
N LEU A 359 -21.28 12.40 4.07
CA LEU A 359 -19.98 12.28 3.43
C LEU A 359 -20.05 11.45 2.13
N LEU A 360 -20.85 10.38 2.13
CA LEU A 360 -21.05 9.50 0.98
C LEU A 360 -21.87 10.17 -0.13
N GLU A 361 -22.83 11.01 0.22
CA GLU A 361 -23.60 11.83 -0.73
C GLU A 361 -22.71 12.83 -1.49
N LYS A 362 -21.67 13.34 -0.82
CA LYS A 362 -20.67 14.25 -1.42
C LYS A 362 -19.62 13.54 -2.27
N HIS A 363 -19.48 12.22 -2.12
CA HIS A 363 -18.45 11.41 -2.78
C HIS A 363 -19.02 10.12 -3.39
N PRO A 364 -19.71 10.19 -4.55
CA PRO A 364 -20.39 9.04 -5.18
C PRO A 364 -19.47 7.85 -5.49
N MET A 365 -18.16 8.07 -5.63
CA MET A 365 -17.17 7.01 -5.82
C MET A 365 -16.97 6.16 -4.56
N LEU A 366 -17.04 6.74 -3.37
CA LEU A 366 -16.96 6.01 -2.09
C LEU A 366 -18.20 5.14 -1.88
N LEU A 367 -19.36 5.60 -2.32
CA LEU A 367 -20.60 4.84 -2.26
C LEU A 367 -20.52 3.56 -3.12
N LYS A 368 -19.92 3.65 -4.32
CA LYS A 368 -19.67 2.48 -5.18
C LYS A 368 -18.65 1.50 -4.57
N LEU A 369 -17.68 2.01 -3.83
CA LEU A 369 -16.68 1.17 -3.15
C LEU A 369 -17.32 0.34 -2.01
N LEU A 370 -18.22 0.96 -1.22
CA LEU A 370 -18.93 0.28 -0.12
C LEU A 370 -19.93 -0.78 -0.60
N GLN A 371 -20.37 -0.72 -1.85
CA GLN A 371 -21.24 -1.72 -2.47
C GLN A 371 -20.49 -2.99 -2.91
N GLN A 372 -19.14 -3.02 -2.87
CA GLN A 372 -18.38 -4.20 -3.23
C GLN A 372 -18.47 -5.29 -2.12
N PRO A 373 -18.60 -6.57 -2.48
CA PRO A 373 -18.84 -7.67 -1.53
C PRO A 373 -17.81 -7.76 -0.39
N ARG A 374 -16.54 -7.45 -0.67
CA ARG A 374 -15.46 -7.46 0.33
C ARG A 374 -15.57 -6.35 1.39
N PHE A 375 -16.15 -5.19 1.05
CA PHE A 375 -16.40 -4.13 2.03
C PHE A 375 -17.71 -4.37 2.80
N ARG A 376 -18.67 -5.05 2.18
CA ARG A 376 -19.89 -5.49 2.85
C ARG A 376 -19.58 -6.51 3.96
N ALA A 377 -18.72 -7.50 3.70
CA ALA A 377 -18.26 -8.47 4.69
C ALA A 377 -17.51 -7.82 5.88
N LEU A 378 -16.81 -6.71 5.64
CA LEU A 378 -16.13 -5.94 6.69
C LEU A 378 -17.11 -5.19 7.58
N LEU A 379 -18.21 -4.66 7.03
CA LEU A 379 -19.28 -3.99 7.78
C LEU A 379 -20.14 -4.99 8.56
N ASP A 380 -20.38 -6.19 8.02
CA ASP A 380 -21.13 -7.27 8.70
C ASP A 380 -20.31 -7.88 9.86
N GLY A 381 -18.97 -7.75 9.86
CA GLY A 381 -18.06 -8.18 10.93
C GLY A 381 -17.85 -7.15 12.05
N LEU A 382 -18.45 -5.98 11.96
CA LEU A 382 -18.38 -4.90 12.96
C LEU A 382 -19.63 -4.85 13.87
N GLN A 383 -20.41 -5.93 13.93
CA GLN A 383 -21.51 -6.12 14.90
C GLN A 383 -21.05 -6.84 16.15
#